data_ffa33acac64070ae3861f570667a95b6
#
_entry.id   ffa33acac64070ae3861f570667a95b6
#
_cell.length_a   1.000
_cell.length_b   1.000
_cell.length_c   1.000
_cell.angle_alpha   90.00
_cell.angle_beta   90.00
_cell.angle_gamma   90.00
#
_symmetry.space_group_name_H-M   'P 1'
#
loop_
_entity.id
_entity.type
_entity.pdbx_description
1 polymer ?
#
loop_
_entity_poly.entity_id
_entity_poly.type
_entity_poly.pdbx_seq_one_letter_code
_entity_poly.pdbx_strand_id
1 'polypeptide(L)'
;MVTSKSSKKVPAAEQLRRERILGKLRELYPQAECALRFTTPFELLIATILSAQSTDQMVNQITPVLFKKYPTPTALAQAELSELERLIRPSGFFRNKAKNLQACASVIANEHHGKVPRTMEELIKLPGVGRKTANVVLGNAFNINAGVVVDTHIQRLSQRLRLTNEHNPGKIERDLMTIVPQAEWTIFAHRMIEHGRRICQARTPKCGECRLAPDCPSRKS
;
A
#
# COMPACT_ATOMS: atom_id res chain seq x y z
N MET A 1 21.42 -28.77 -7.47
CA MET A 1 20.52 -28.95 -8.63
C MET A 1 19.23 -28.17 -8.36
N VAL A 2 19.07 -27.01 -8.97
CA VAL A 2 17.86 -26.18 -8.81
C VAL A 2 16.88 -26.63 -9.88
N THR A 3 15.83 -27.33 -9.48
CA THR A 3 14.76 -27.76 -10.39
C THR A 3 13.99 -26.54 -10.86
N SER A 4 14.21 -26.15 -12.11
CA SER A 4 13.42 -25.17 -12.85
C SER A 4 11.95 -25.62 -12.86
N LYS A 5 11.08 -24.97 -12.06
CA LYS A 5 9.63 -25.12 -12.20
C LYS A 5 9.23 -24.55 -13.55
N SER A 6 8.91 -25.43 -14.49
CA SER A 6 8.31 -25.11 -15.79
C SER A 6 7.13 -24.15 -15.57
N SER A 7 7.24 -22.91 -16.05
CA SER A 7 6.14 -21.94 -16.04
C SER A 7 5.09 -22.43 -17.05
N LYS A 8 4.01 -23.05 -16.55
CA LYS A 8 2.86 -23.37 -17.38
C LYS A 8 2.35 -22.10 -18.05
N LYS A 9 2.40 -22.03 -19.38
CA LYS A 9 1.81 -20.91 -20.14
C LYS A 9 0.35 -20.70 -19.71
N VAL A 10 0.02 -19.49 -19.33
CA VAL A 10 -1.35 -19.11 -18.99
C VAL A 10 -2.20 -19.26 -20.26
N PRO A 11 -3.38 -19.93 -20.20
CA PRO A 11 -4.26 -20.06 -21.36
C PRO A 11 -4.64 -18.70 -21.94
N ALA A 12 -4.74 -18.57 -23.26
CA ALA A 12 -5.06 -17.30 -23.93
C ALA A 12 -6.38 -16.68 -23.44
N ALA A 13 -7.40 -17.51 -23.19
CA ALA A 13 -8.68 -17.06 -22.64
C ALA A 13 -8.53 -16.41 -21.25
N GLU A 14 -7.66 -16.95 -20.40
CA GLU A 14 -7.39 -16.41 -19.08
C GLU A 14 -6.60 -15.10 -19.18
N GLN A 15 -5.67 -15.00 -20.11
CA GLN A 15 -4.93 -13.74 -20.35
C GLN A 15 -5.90 -12.64 -20.82
N LEU A 16 -6.77 -12.90 -21.78
CA LEU A 16 -7.79 -11.96 -22.24
C LEU A 16 -8.74 -11.54 -21.11
N ARG A 17 -9.13 -12.47 -20.24
CA ARG A 17 -9.95 -12.15 -19.06
C ARG A 17 -9.22 -11.18 -18.13
N ARG A 18 -7.96 -11.42 -17.83
CA ARG A 18 -7.14 -10.53 -16.99
C ARG A 18 -7.01 -9.14 -17.61
N GLU A 19 -6.76 -9.05 -18.90
CA GLU A 19 -6.68 -7.78 -19.64
C GLU A 19 -8.00 -7.00 -19.57
N ARG A 20 -9.16 -7.67 -19.72
CA ARG A 20 -10.48 -7.02 -19.54
C ARG A 20 -10.69 -6.49 -18.13
N ILE A 21 -10.27 -7.23 -17.10
CA ILE A 21 -10.35 -6.78 -15.70
C ILE A 21 -9.49 -5.52 -15.51
N LEU A 22 -8.26 -5.52 -15.99
CA LEU A 22 -7.36 -4.36 -15.89
C LEU A 22 -7.93 -3.16 -16.66
N GLY A 23 -8.43 -3.37 -17.87
CA GLY A 23 -9.07 -2.31 -18.68
C GLY A 23 -10.27 -1.68 -17.95
N LYS A 24 -11.17 -2.50 -17.42
CA LYS A 24 -12.32 -2.01 -16.64
C LYS A 24 -11.93 -1.27 -15.37
N LEU A 25 -10.88 -1.69 -14.67
CA LEU A 25 -10.37 -0.95 -13.50
C LEU A 25 -9.83 0.44 -13.87
N ARG A 26 -9.18 0.58 -15.04
CA ARG A 26 -8.73 1.88 -15.55
C ARG A 26 -9.90 2.81 -15.85
N GLU A 27 -10.94 2.29 -16.51
CA GLU A 27 -12.15 3.05 -16.84
C GLU A 27 -12.95 3.48 -15.60
N LEU A 28 -13.08 2.58 -14.62
CA LEU A 28 -13.89 2.81 -13.42
C LEU A 28 -13.23 3.76 -12.43
N TYR A 29 -11.90 3.72 -12.33
CA TYR A 29 -11.13 4.44 -11.33
C TYR A 29 -9.93 5.18 -11.96
N PRO A 30 -10.17 6.10 -12.92
CA PRO A 30 -9.09 6.80 -13.63
C PRO A 30 -8.26 7.69 -12.70
N GLN A 31 -8.87 8.22 -11.64
CA GLN A 31 -8.26 9.14 -10.68
C GLN A 31 -7.99 8.49 -9.31
N ALA A 32 -7.86 7.16 -9.27
CA ALA A 32 -7.54 6.49 -8.02
C ALA A 32 -6.15 6.92 -7.52
N GLU A 33 -6.07 7.31 -6.26
CA GLU A 33 -4.86 7.86 -5.67
C GLU A 33 -4.66 7.39 -4.22
N CYS A 34 -3.52 7.76 -3.63
CA CYS A 34 -3.24 7.48 -2.23
C CYS A 34 -4.25 8.21 -1.33
N ALA A 35 -4.90 7.48 -0.43
CA ALA A 35 -5.86 8.06 0.50
C ALA A 35 -5.20 8.85 1.65
N LEU A 36 -3.91 8.63 1.91
CA LEU A 36 -3.15 9.40 2.90
C LEU A 36 -2.77 10.76 2.32
N ARG A 37 -2.97 11.83 3.11
CA ARG A 37 -2.60 13.19 2.74
C ARG A 37 -1.16 13.47 3.13
N PHE A 38 -0.37 13.99 2.20
CA PHE A 38 1.04 14.33 2.41
C PHE A 38 1.48 15.41 1.40
N THR A 39 2.52 16.12 1.74
CA THR A 39 3.19 17.10 0.87
C THR A 39 4.65 16.72 0.59
N THR A 40 5.25 15.91 1.43
CA THR A 40 6.63 15.47 1.31
C THR A 40 6.75 13.94 1.42
N PRO A 41 7.83 13.33 0.89
CA PRO A 41 8.11 11.91 1.08
C PRO A 41 8.22 11.50 2.57
N PHE A 42 8.72 12.40 3.42
CA PHE A 42 8.80 12.17 4.86
C PHE A 42 7.40 12.08 5.48
N GLU A 43 6.52 12.99 5.15
CA GLU A 43 5.14 12.96 5.62
C GLU A 43 4.42 11.68 5.20
N LEU A 44 4.58 11.25 3.95
CA LEU A 44 3.99 9.98 3.48
C LEU A 44 4.53 8.78 4.25
N LEU A 45 5.84 8.72 4.48
CA LEU A 45 6.47 7.63 5.24
C LEU A 45 5.89 7.55 6.66
N ILE A 46 5.85 8.67 7.38
CA ILE A 46 5.31 8.76 8.73
C ILE A 46 3.81 8.41 8.76
N ALA A 47 3.02 8.95 7.83
CA ALA A 47 1.60 8.64 7.70
C ALA A 47 1.38 7.14 7.41
N THR A 48 2.23 6.53 6.58
CA THR A 48 2.13 5.10 6.26
C THR A 48 2.47 4.21 7.47
N ILE A 49 3.47 4.58 8.28
CA ILE A 49 3.76 3.87 9.55
C ILE A 49 2.56 3.99 10.50
N LEU A 50 1.96 5.17 10.61
CA LEU A 50 0.77 5.40 11.43
C LEU A 50 -0.44 4.60 10.95
N SER A 51 -0.57 4.33 9.66
CA SER A 51 -1.72 3.60 9.08
C SER A 51 -1.76 2.11 9.43
N ALA A 52 -0.68 1.56 10.01
CA ALA A 52 -0.70 0.18 10.48
C ALA A 52 -1.82 -0.04 11.51
N GLN A 53 -2.81 -0.88 11.18
CA GLN A 53 -4.01 -1.15 11.99
C GLN A 53 -4.79 0.13 12.40
N SER A 54 -4.76 1.14 11.55
CA SER A 54 -5.55 2.37 11.68
C SER A 54 -6.21 2.71 10.34
N THR A 55 -7.30 3.50 10.38
CA THR A 55 -7.93 3.95 9.14
C THR A 55 -7.20 5.16 8.57
N ASP A 56 -7.20 5.29 7.22
CA ASP A 56 -6.61 6.47 6.55
C ASP A 56 -7.26 7.77 7.04
N GLN A 57 -8.57 7.74 7.31
CA GLN A 57 -9.30 8.89 7.86
C GLN A 57 -8.71 9.33 9.22
N MET A 58 -8.47 8.40 10.13
CA MET A 58 -7.88 8.70 11.44
C MET A 58 -6.46 9.25 11.29
N VAL A 59 -5.66 8.64 10.42
CA VAL A 59 -4.29 9.13 10.14
C VAL A 59 -4.34 10.56 9.61
N ASN A 60 -5.23 10.84 8.64
CA ASN A 60 -5.41 12.18 8.06
C ASN A 60 -5.94 13.23 9.06
N GLN A 61 -6.52 12.82 10.19
CA GLN A 61 -6.87 13.73 11.28
C GLN A 61 -5.68 14.04 12.20
N ILE A 62 -4.78 13.07 12.38
CA ILE A 62 -3.60 13.20 13.26
C ILE A 62 -2.47 13.98 12.58
N THR A 63 -2.20 13.66 11.31
CA THR A 63 -0.99 14.11 10.61
C THR A 63 -0.86 15.63 10.47
N PRO A 64 -1.91 16.44 10.27
CA PRO A 64 -1.75 17.90 10.20
C PRO A 64 -1.18 18.52 11.49
N VAL A 65 -1.63 18.03 12.66
CA VAL A 65 -1.11 18.51 13.94
C VAL A 65 0.31 17.99 14.18
N LEU A 66 0.57 16.72 13.83
CA LEU A 66 1.88 16.11 13.96
C LEU A 66 2.93 16.84 13.12
N PHE A 67 2.66 17.09 11.84
CA PHE A 67 3.62 17.72 10.93
C PHE A 67 3.78 19.23 11.17
N LYS A 68 2.75 19.91 11.67
CA LYS A 68 2.90 21.28 12.15
C LYS A 68 3.90 21.38 13.29
N LYS A 69 3.91 20.40 14.20
CA LYS A 69 4.80 20.38 15.36
C LYS A 69 6.19 19.82 15.03
N TYR A 70 6.25 18.78 14.22
CA TYR A 70 7.48 18.07 13.85
C TYR A 70 7.63 18.00 12.32
N PRO A 71 7.95 19.15 11.66
CA PRO A 71 7.96 19.25 10.20
C PRO A 71 9.13 18.54 9.52
N THR A 72 10.17 18.18 10.28
CA THR A 72 11.39 17.57 9.73
C THR A 72 11.75 16.27 10.45
N PRO A 73 12.56 15.39 9.84
CA PRO A 73 13.10 14.21 10.51
C PRO A 73 13.81 14.57 11.82
N THR A 74 14.63 15.60 11.83
CA THR A 74 15.36 16.05 13.02
C THR A 74 14.39 16.46 14.14
N ALA A 75 13.36 17.24 13.82
CA ALA A 75 12.38 17.67 14.81
C ALA A 75 11.60 16.49 15.40
N LEU A 76 11.23 15.49 14.57
CA LEU A 76 10.53 14.30 15.04
C LEU A 76 11.44 13.37 15.85
N ALA A 77 12.72 13.26 15.46
CA ALA A 77 13.72 12.48 16.21
C ALA A 77 13.95 13.01 17.63
N GLN A 78 13.86 14.33 17.80
CA GLN A 78 14.04 15.04 19.08
C GLN A 78 12.73 15.23 19.86
N ALA A 79 11.61 14.70 19.35
CA ALA A 79 10.33 14.82 20.03
C ALA A 79 10.38 14.19 21.42
N GLU A 80 9.72 14.83 22.40
CA GLU A 80 9.50 14.19 23.70
C GLU A 80 8.52 13.02 23.50
N LEU A 81 8.93 11.82 23.94
CA LEU A 81 8.22 10.58 23.60
C LEU A 81 6.78 10.57 24.12
N SER A 82 6.57 11.04 25.35
CA SER A 82 5.23 11.07 25.98
C SER A 82 4.28 12.00 25.23
N GLU A 83 4.81 13.10 24.70
CA GLU A 83 4.03 14.03 23.91
C GLU A 83 3.70 13.45 22.52
N LEU A 84 4.65 12.80 21.87
CA LEU A 84 4.43 12.10 20.61
C LEU A 84 3.36 11.00 20.79
N GLU A 85 3.46 10.21 21.85
CA GLU A 85 2.45 9.20 22.21
C GLU A 85 1.05 9.82 22.38
N ARG A 86 0.95 10.95 23.06
CA ARG A 86 -0.30 11.66 23.26
C ARG A 86 -0.91 12.13 21.94
N LEU A 87 -0.11 12.69 21.05
CA LEU A 87 -0.56 13.18 19.74
C LEU A 87 -1.09 12.06 18.86
N ILE A 88 -0.41 10.91 18.81
CA ILE A 88 -0.77 9.82 17.91
C ILE A 88 -1.67 8.76 18.56
N ARG A 89 -2.09 8.95 19.82
CA ARG A 89 -2.91 8.02 20.58
C ARG A 89 -4.15 7.51 19.83
N PRO A 90 -4.88 8.35 19.08
CA PRO A 90 -6.05 7.88 18.32
C PRO A 90 -5.74 6.86 17.23
N SER A 91 -4.48 6.74 16.78
CA SER A 91 -4.08 5.76 15.76
C SER A 91 -4.04 4.31 16.25
N GLY A 92 -4.19 4.05 17.55
CA GLY A 92 -4.00 2.73 18.16
C GLY A 92 -2.54 2.27 18.17
N PHE A 93 -2.20 1.33 19.06
CA PHE A 93 -0.82 0.82 19.23
C PHE A 93 0.25 1.94 19.35
N PHE A 94 -0.16 3.08 19.87
CA PHE A 94 0.55 4.35 19.80
C PHE A 94 1.94 4.31 20.44
N ARG A 95 2.18 3.53 21.49
CA ARG A 95 3.50 3.43 22.14
C ARG A 95 4.55 2.84 21.21
N ASN A 96 4.23 1.73 20.54
CA ASN A 96 5.14 1.12 19.57
C ASN A 96 5.30 1.99 18.32
N LYS A 97 4.21 2.63 17.88
CA LYS A 97 4.27 3.57 16.75
C LYS A 97 5.15 4.76 17.09
N ALA A 98 5.01 5.40 18.26
CA ALA A 98 5.82 6.55 18.67
C ALA A 98 7.32 6.19 18.65
N LYS A 99 7.70 5.07 19.26
CA LYS A 99 9.08 4.59 19.23
C LYS A 99 9.60 4.36 17.81
N ASN A 100 8.80 3.72 16.94
CA ASN A 100 9.17 3.49 15.56
C ASN A 100 9.30 4.78 14.77
N LEU A 101 8.38 5.74 14.95
CA LEU A 101 8.44 7.05 14.29
C LEU A 101 9.69 7.82 14.69
N GLN A 102 9.99 7.87 15.97
CA GLN A 102 11.16 8.57 16.50
C GLN A 102 12.47 7.92 16.01
N ALA A 103 12.58 6.59 16.10
CA ALA A 103 13.73 5.86 15.62
C ALA A 103 13.90 5.97 14.09
N CYS A 104 12.83 5.87 13.32
CA CYS A 104 12.85 6.07 11.87
C CYS A 104 13.33 7.48 11.51
N ALA A 105 12.79 8.49 12.17
CA ALA A 105 13.18 9.89 11.96
C ALA A 105 14.66 10.13 12.33
N SER A 106 15.15 9.50 13.40
CA SER A 106 16.55 9.58 13.82
C SER A 106 17.50 8.99 12.77
N VAL A 107 17.19 7.82 12.22
CA VAL A 107 17.98 7.22 11.13
C VAL A 107 17.98 8.12 9.90
N ILE A 108 16.81 8.65 9.50
CA ILE A 108 16.74 9.57 8.35
C ILE A 108 17.57 10.84 8.60
N ALA A 109 17.49 11.42 9.78
CA ALA A 109 18.24 12.64 10.11
C ALA A 109 19.75 12.40 10.08
N ASN A 110 20.22 11.32 10.72
CA ASN A 110 21.65 11.10 10.96
C ASN A 110 22.36 10.35 9.82
N GLU A 111 21.69 9.37 9.20
CA GLU A 111 22.32 8.49 8.20
C GLU A 111 21.94 8.84 6.76
N HIS A 112 20.82 9.52 6.56
CA HIS A 112 20.30 9.89 5.23
C HIS A 112 20.21 11.40 5.02
N HIS A 113 20.92 12.21 5.83
CA HIS A 113 20.98 13.69 5.68
C HIS A 113 19.60 14.35 5.62
N GLY A 114 18.63 13.84 6.38
CA GLY A 114 17.25 14.34 6.42
C GLY A 114 16.41 14.01 5.20
N LYS A 115 16.87 13.16 4.28
CA LYS A 115 16.14 12.75 3.08
C LYS A 115 15.66 11.30 3.18
N VAL A 116 14.41 11.05 2.83
CA VAL A 116 13.88 9.70 2.76
C VAL A 116 14.59 8.93 1.64
N PRO A 117 15.10 7.71 1.92
CA PRO A 117 15.72 6.86 0.91
C PRO A 117 14.79 6.55 -0.27
N ARG A 118 15.39 6.32 -1.44
CA ARG A 118 14.66 6.07 -2.69
C ARG A 118 14.83 4.66 -3.23
N THR A 119 15.35 3.74 -2.41
CA THR A 119 15.51 2.32 -2.78
C THR A 119 14.76 1.43 -1.79
N MET A 120 14.31 0.27 -2.27
CA MET A 120 13.65 -0.73 -1.43
C MET A 120 14.58 -1.18 -0.30
N GLU A 121 15.84 -1.42 -0.63
CA GLU A 121 16.87 -1.97 0.25
C GLU A 121 17.17 -1.05 1.45
N GLU A 122 17.15 0.26 1.22
CA GLU A 122 17.37 1.25 2.28
C GLU A 122 16.10 1.47 3.09
N LEU A 123 14.94 1.58 2.44
CA LEU A 123 13.68 1.82 3.14
C LEU A 123 13.32 0.71 4.12
N ILE A 124 13.53 -0.57 3.77
CA ILE A 124 13.20 -1.68 4.67
C ILE A 124 14.14 -1.81 5.89
N LYS A 125 15.25 -1.07 5.91
CA LYS A 125 16.14 -0.97 7.08
C LYS A 125 15.63 0.05 8.11
N LEU A 126 14.74 0.95 7.70
CA LEU A 126 14.18 1.95 8.61
C LEU A 126 13.25 1.31 9.64
N PRO A 127 13.32 1.72 10.92
CA PRO A 127 12.42 1.24 11.96
C PRO A 127 10.94 1.41 11.59
N GLY A 128 10.16 0.34 11.73
CA GLY A 128 8.73 0.35 11.41
C GLY A 128 8.38 0.28 9.92
N VAL A 129 9.37 0.12 9.04
CA VAL A 129 9.18 0.07 7.59
C VAL A 129 9.36 -1.34 7.06
N GLY A 130 8.26 -1.95 6.66
CA GLY A 130 8.28 -3.22 5.91
C GLY A 130 8.15 -2.99 4.40
N ARG A 131 8.27 -4.07 3.61
CA ARG A 131 8.16 -4.04 2.15
C ARG A 131 6.90 -3.32 1.65
N LYS A 132 5.75 -3.53 2.30
CA LYS A 132 4.50 -2.85 1.95
C LYS A 132 4.62 -1.33 2.12
N THR A 133 5.16 -0.86 3.25
CA THR A 133 5.38 0.57 3.51
C THR A 133 6.35 1.16 2.50
N ALA A 134 7.45 0.46 2.20
CA ALA A 134 8.41 0.89 1.19
C ALA A 134 7.78 1.03 -0.20
N ASN A 135 6.97 0.06 -0.65
CA ASN A 135 6.25 0.16 -1.92
C ASN A 135 5.29 1.36 -1.97
N VAL A 136 4.58 1.66 -0.87
CA VAL A 136 3.70 2.84 -0.80
C VAL A 136 4.52 4.13 -0.98
N VAL A 137 5.63 4.25 -0.28
CA VAL A 137 6.48 5.45 -0.33
C VAL A 137 7.14 5.60 -1.70
N LEU A 138 7.74 4.53 -2.23
CA LEU A 138 8.39 4.55 -3.54
C LEU A 138 7.41 4.92 -4.66
N GLY A 139 6.24 4.30 -4.67
CA GLY A 139 5.25 4.55 -5.70
C GLY A 139 4.62 5.95 -5.64
N ASN A 140 4.22 6.40 -4.44
CA ASN A 140 3.43 7.63 -4.33
C ASN A 140 4.26 8.90 -4.14
N ALA A 141 5.44 8.82 -3.51
CA ALA A 141 6.28 9.98 -3.28
C ALA A 141 7.38 10.16 -4.32
N PHE A 142 7.82 9.07 -4.97
CA PHE A 142 8.94 9.09 -5.90
C PHE A 142 8.58 8.61 -7.31
N ASN A 143 7.34 8.14 -7.52
CA ASN A 143 6.90 7.54 -8.78
C ASN A 143 7.78 6.34 -9.22
N ILE A 144 8.28 5.57 -8.25
CA ILE A 144 9.10 4.38 -8.48
C ILE A 144 8.24 3.14 -8.24
N ASN A 145 7.86 2.45 -9.31
CA ASN A 145 7.10 1.21 -9.24
C ASN A 145 8.05 0.02 -8.91
N ALA A 146 8.37 -0.16 -7.62
CA ALA A 146 9.26 -1.22 -7.12
C ALA A 146 8.51 -2.53 -6.82
N GLY A 147 7.19 -2.49 -6.69
CA GLY A 147 6.31 -3.63 -6.46
C GLY A 147 4.86 -3.22 -6.33
N VAL A 148 3.96 -4.21 -6.32
CA VAL A 148 2.54 -4.00 -6.09
C VAL A 148 2.26 -4.05 -4.59
N VAL A 149 1.67 -2.99 -4.05
CA VAL A 149 1.21 -2.98 -2.65
C VAL A 149 0.14 -4.05 -2.47
N VAL A 150 0.31 -4.95 -1.49
CA VAL A 150 -0.70 -5.95 -1.14
C VAL A 150 -1.21 -5.72 0.27
N ASP A 151 -2.40 -5.16 0.37
CA ASP A 151 -3.16 -5.03 1.60
C ASP A 151 -4.32 -6.05 1.66
N THR A 152 -5.15 -5.97 2.69
CA THR A 152 -6.30 -6.86 2.84
C THR A 152 -7.34 -6.72 1.71
N HIS A 153 -7.47 -5.54 1.09
CA HIS A 153 -8.34 -5.34 -0.07
C HIS A 153 -7.77 -6.05 -1.28
N ILE A 154 -6.52 -5.81 -1.60
CA ILE A 154 -5.85 -6.39 -2.77
C ILE A 154 -5.76 -7.90 -2.64
N GLN A 155 -5.39 -8.43 -1.46
CA GLN A 155 -5.41 -9.87 -1.20
C GLN A 155 -6.78 -10.48 -1.50
N ARG A 156 -7.85 -9.94 -0.91
CA ARG A 156 -9.23 -10.41 -1.10
C ARG A 156 -9.67 -10.36 -2.56
N LEU A 157 -9.46 -9.21 -3.22
CA LEU A 157 -9.91 -9.02 -4.58
C LEU A 157 -9.11 -9.86 -5.57
N SER A 158 -7.80 -9.96 -5.41
CA SER A 158 -6.95 -10.79 -6.27
C SER A 158 -7.37 -12.26 -6.22
N GLN A 159 -7.76 -12.76 -5.04
CA GLN A 159 -8.31 -14.10 -4.90
C GLN A 159 -9.71 -14.24 -5.53
N ARG A 160 -10.63 -13.30 -5.27
CA ARG A 160 -11.98 -13.33 -5.85
C ARG A 160 -11.95 -13.24 -7.37
N LEU A 161 -11.09 -12.41 -7.93
CA LEU A 161 -10.91 -12.27 -9.37
C LEU A 161 -10.01 -13.36 -9.97
N ARG A 162 -9.49 -14.30 -9.15
CA ARG A 162 -8.53 -15.33 -9.54
C ARG A 162 -7.35 -14.78 -10.34
N LEU A 163 -6.82 -13.63 -9.92
CA LEU A 163 -5.57 -13.11 -10.41
C LEU A 163 -4.38 -13.86 -9.80
N THR A 164 -4.58 -14.46 -8.63
CA THR A 164 -3.65 -15.34 -7.93
C THR A 164 -4.39 -16.44 -7.18
N ASN A 165 -3.73 -17.55 -6.90
CA ASN A 165 -4.18 -18.59 -5.98
C ASN A 165 -3.41 -18.54 -4.64
N GLU A 166 -2.50 -17.59 -4.50
CA GLU A 166 -1.64 -17.46 -3.32
C GLU A 166 -2.37 -16.72 -2.18
N HIS A 167 -1.95 -17.03 -0.94
CA HIS A 167 -2.46 -16.40 0.28
C HIS A 167 -1.41 -15.54 0.98
N ASN A 168 -0.14 -15.79 0.72
CA ASN A 168 0.95 -14.99 1.26
C ASN A 168 1.09 -13.68 0.48
N PRO A 169 1.09 -12.50 1.15
CA PRO A 169 1.16 -11.20 0.47
C PRO A 169 2.34 -11.05 -0.49
N GLY A 170 3.53 -11.54 -0.11
CA GLY A 170 4.71 -11.46 -0.98
C GLY A 170 4.62 -12.37 -2.23
N LYS A 171 3.89 -13.48 -2.14
CA LYS A 171 3.62 -14.32 -3.31
C LYS A 171 2.54 -13.69 -4.20
N ILE A 172 1.50 -13.10 -3.61
CA ILE A 172 0.47 -12.33 -4.32
C ILE A 172 1.11 -11.18 -5.07
N GLU A 173 1.99 -10.40 -4.43
CA GLU A 173 2.74 -9.32 -5.07
C GLU A 173 3.45 -9.81 -6.32
N ARG A 174 4.22 -10.92 -6.24
CA ARG A 174 4.95 -11.49 -7.38
C ARG A 174 4.01 -11.90 -8.51
N ASP A 175 2.89 -12.56 -8.20
CA ASP A 175 1.91 -12.95 -9.21
C ASP A 175 1.33 -11.71 -9.92
N LEU A 176 0.93 -10.69 -9.15
CA LEU A 176 0.37 -9.45 -9.71
C LEU A 176 1.39 -8.69 -10.58
N MET A 177 2.66 -8.70 -10.20
CA MET A 177 3.74 -8.09 -11.00
C MET A 177 3.92 -8.76 -12.36
N THR A 178 3.53 -10.02 -12.53
CA THR A 178 3.55 -10.71 -13.86
C THR A 178 2.33 -10.36 -14.72
N ILE A 179 1.25 -9.86 -14.11
CA ILE A 179 -0.04 -9.60 -14.78
C ILE A 179 -0.18 -8.11 -15.12
N VAL A 180 0.24 -7.25 -14.20
CA VAL A 180 0.09 -5.80 -14.30
C VAL A 180 1.34 -5.19 -14.91
N PRO A 181 1.24 -4.31 -15.92
CA PRO A 181 2.41 -3.57 -16.42
C PRO A 181 3.10 -2.79 -15.30
N GLN A 182 4.44 -2.81 -15.28
CA GLN A 182 5.23 -2.19 -14.21
C GLN A 182 4.88 -0.72 -14.00
N ALA A 183 4.65 0.01 -15.07
CA ALA A 183 4.27 1.42 -15.00
C ALA A 183 2.96 1.67 -14.23
N GLU A 184 2.14 0.64 -14.01
CA GLU A 184 0.84 0.75 -13.36
C GLU A 184 0.78 0.14 -11.96
N TRP A 185 1.85 -0.43 -11.41
CA TRP A 185 1.78 -1.16 -10.13
C TRP A 185 1.20 -0.32 -8.99
N THR A 186 1.61 0.93 -8.88
CA THR A 186 1.11 1.83 -7.83
C THR A 186 -0.38 2.18 -8.03
N ILE A 187 -0.75 2.64 -9.23
CA ILE A 187 -2.13 3.04 -9.51
C ILE A 187 -3.09 1.85 -9.53
N PHE A 188 -2.64 0.68 -9.96
CA PHE A 188 -3.42 -0.56 -9.89
C PHE A 188 -3.83 -0.87 -8.45
N ALA A 189 -2.90 -0.74 -7.49
CA ALA A 189 -3.20 -0.96 -6.09
C ALA A 189 -4.30 -0.01 -5.60
N HIS A 190 -4.24 1.28 -5.95
CA HIS A 190 -5.29 2.25 -5.58
C HIS A 190 -6.64 1.92 -6.22
N ARG A 191 -6.68 1.57 -7.51
CA ARG A 191 -7.90 1.13 -8.22
C ARG A 191 -8.55 -0.08 -7.54
N MET A 192 -7.75 -1.06 -7.15
CA MET A 192 -8.21 -2.26 -6.44
C MET A 192 -8.75 -1.92 -5.05
N ILE A 193 -8.08 -1.06 -4.31
CA ILE A 193 -8.53 -0.60 -2.98
C ILE A 193 -9.87 0.12 -3.12
N GLU A 194 -9.99 1.02 -4.07
CA GLU A 194 -11.22 1.79 -4.30
C GLU A 194 -12.39 0.89 -4.70
N HIS A 195 -12.16 -0.06 -5.61
CA HIS A 195 -13.15 -1.08 -5.95
C HIS A 195 -13.55 -1.93 -4.74
N GLY A 196 -12.59 -2.28 -3.90
CA GLY A 196 -12.81 -3.06 -2.68
C GLY A 196 -13.61 -2.33 -1.61
N ARG A 197 -13.50 -1.00 -1.56
CA ARG A 197 -14.26 -0.14 -0.64
C ARG A 197 -15.69 0.11 -1.11
N ARG A 198 -15.86 0.39 -2.40
CA ARG A 198 -17.16 0.81 -2.98
C ARG A 198 -18.05 -0.38 -3.35
N ILE A 199 -17.50 -1.38 -4.01
CA ILE A 199 -18.24 -2.46 -4.67
C ILE A 199 -17.95 -3.83 -4.05
N CYS A 200 -16.69 -4.29 -4.12
CA CYS A 200 -16.32 -5.64 -3.71
C CYS A 200 -16.01 -5.71 -2.21
N GLN A 201 -16.99 -5.35 -1.38
CA GLN A 201 -16.88 -5.34 0.08
C GLN A 201 -16.63 -6.74 0.65
N ALA A 202 -16.04 -6.80 1.88
CA ALA A 202 -15.62 -8.08 2.46
C ALA A 202 -16.80 -9.01 2.75
N ARG A 203 -17.82 -8.50 3.43
CA ARG A 203 -18.99 -9.29 3.87
C ARG A 203 -20.09 -9.34 2.80
N THR A 204 -20.46 -8.20 2.24
CA THR A 204 -21.57 -8.02 1.31
C THR A 204 -21.12 -7.38 0.01
N PRO A 205 -20.47 -8.13 -0.90
CA PRO A 205 -20.06 -7.58 -2.19
C PRO A 205 -21.29 -7.28 -3.05
N LYS A 206 -21.33 -6.11 -3.69
CA LYS A 206 -22.40 -5.65 -4.57
C LYS A 206 -22.23 -6.21 -5.98
N CYS A 207 -22.37 -7.55 -6.13
CA CYS A 207 -22.08 -8.22 -7.40
C CYS A 207 -23.03 -7.80 -8.53
N GLY A 208 -24.30 -7.45 -8.22
CA GLY A 208 -25.28 -6.94 -9.20
C GLY A 208 -24.89 -5.59 -9.81
N GLU A 209 -24.17 -4.75 -9.07
CA GLU A 209 -23.69 -3.44 -9.54
C GLU A 209 -22.25 -3.50 -10.10
N CYS A 210 -21.60 -4.67 -9.99
CA CYS A 210 -20.17 -4.79 -10.29
C CYS A 210 -19.90 -4.94 -11.79
N ARG A 211 -19.27 -3.96 -12.39
CA ARG A 211 -18.88 -4.03 -13.81
C ARG A 211 -17.78 -5.05 -14.11
N LEU A 212 -17.10 -5.58 -13.08
CA LEU A 212 -16.18 -6.71 -13.22
C LEU A 212 -16.88 -8.07 -13.15
N ALA A 213 -18.17 -8.13 -12.79
CA ALA A 213 -18.92 -9.37 -12.59
C ALA A 213 -18.88 -10.36 -13.77
N PRO A 214 -18.92 -9.93 -15.06
CA PRO A 214 -18.82 -10.85 -16.20
C PRO A 214 -17.49 -11.62 -16.25
N ASP A 215 -16.40 -11.03 -15.74
CA ASP A 215 -15.07 -11.62 -15.73
C ASP A 215 -14.66 -12.17 -14.34
N CYS A 216 -15.58 -12.13 -13.35
CA CYS A 216 -15.31 -12.53 -11.97
C CYS A 216 -15.76 -13.97 -11.67
N PRO A 217 -14.84 -14.93 -11.42
CA PRO A 217 -15.21 -16.30 -11.10
C PRO A 217 -15.91 -16.46 -9.74
N SER A 218 -15.80 -15.47 -8.85
CA SER A 218 -16.44 -15.47 -7.51
C SER A 218 -17.72 -14.64 -7.45
N ARG A 219 -18.30 -14.31 -8.62
CA ARG A 219 -19.59 -13.60 -8.69
C ARG A 219 -20.66 -14.38 -7.91
N LYS A 220 -21.36 -13.69 -7.02
CA LYS A 220 -22.59 -14.21 -6.40
C LYS A 220 -23.78 -13.83 -7.26
N SER A 221 -24.65 -14.76 -7.49
CA SER A 221 -25.98 -14.54 -8.08
C SER A 221 -26.85 -13.71 -7.14
#